data_e6fb27d5cbd058712443aeb7d0c85b21
#
_entry.id   e6fb27d5cbd058712443aeb7d0c85b21
#
_cell.length_a   1.000
_cell.length_b   1.000
_cell.length_c   1.000
_cell.angle_alpha   90.00
_cell.angle_beta   90.00
_cell.angle_gamma   90.00
#
_symmetry.space_group_name_H-M   'P 1'
#
loop_
_entity.id
_entity.type
_entity.pdbx_description
1 polymer ?
#
loop_
_entity_poly.entity_id
_entity_poly.type
_entity_poly.pdbx_seq_one_letter_code
_entity_poly.pdbx_strand_id
1 'polypeptide(L)'
;MASQACSLPIHTAPSPNAKPLDDDDLRLRRRRRRCRCICALVTLGVLLLLGVTLLVLFLTVLRVRDPSTRVLSARFVGPVPSLAQPNFTVQLTAAVHNPNRVTFSYASGTAELWYRGTHIGDAQVDPGRIPGRGDETVQLDMTVLTASFTKDMTQLINDIEAGTLPLDANARIQGRVAIFGVFKLSVVAYSDCHVVVGFPSMDIRSQECHDHAKL
;
A
#
# COMPACT_ATOMS: atom_id res chain seq x y z
N MET A 1 24.02 -27.76 -11.27
CA MET A 1 24.96 -28.69 -11.94
C MET A 1 24.22 -29.98 -12.20
N ALA A 2 23.92 -30.28 -13.44
CA ALA A 2 23.79 -31.54 -14.12
C ALA A 2 22.86 -31.36 -15.33
N SER A 3 23.41 -30.67 -16.33
CA SER A 3 22.89 -30.72 -17.69
C SER A 3 23.53 -31.94 -18.33
N GLN A 4 22.79 -33.05 -18.46
CA GLN A 4 23.14 -34.09 -19.40
C GLN A 4 22.05 -34.13 -20.47
N ALA A 5 22.44 -33.60 -21.62
CA ALA A 5 21.72 -33.61 -22.86
C ALA A 5 21.28 -35.01 -23.26
N CYS A 6 19.99 -35.18 -23.43
CA CYS A 6 19.40 -36.35 -24.09
C CYS A 6 19.59 -36.15 -25.61
N SER A 7 20.66 -36.72 -26.17
CA SER A 7 20.88 -36.74 -27.62
C SER A 7 19.82 -37.59 -28.31
N LEU A 8 19.14 -36.99 -29.29
CA LEU A 8 18.18 -37.64 -30.19
C LEU A 8 18.92 -38.59 -31.14
N PRO A 9 18.49 -39.82 -31.28
CA PRO A 9 18.98 -40.71 -32.34
C PRO A 9 18.30 -40.38 -33.68
N ILE A 10 19.14 -40.19 -34.67
CA ILE A 10 18.80 -40.01 -36.11
C ILE A 10 17.96 -41.19 -36.59
N HIS A 11 16.83 -40.90 -37.24
CA HIS A 11 16.03 -41.88 -37.95
C HIS A 11 16.77 -42.46 -39.14
N THR A 12 17.31 -43.66 -39.04
CA THR A 12 17.77 -44.46 -40.19
C THR A 12 16.59 -45.33 -40.63
N ALA A 13 16.34 -45.38 -41.94
CA ALA A 13 15.29 -46.14 -42.61
C ALA A 13 15.42 -47.65 -42.33
N PRO A 14 14.31 -48.40 -42.30
CA PRO A 14 14.35 -49.84 -42.02
C PRO A 14 14.96 -50.65 -43.15
N SER A 15 16.01 -51.43 -42.87
CA SER A 15 16.58 -52.45 -43.74
C SER A 15 15.60 -53.66 -43.85
N PRO A 16 15.49 -54.30 -45.03
CA PRO A 16 14.54 -55.39 -45.28
C PRO A 16 14.89 -56.74 -44.64
N ASN A 17 15.86 -56.81 -43.71
CA ASN A 17 16.20 -58.03 -42.96
C ASN A 17 15.98 -57.82 -41.43
N ALA A 18 14.77 -57.53 -41.07
CA ALA A 18 14.41 -57.43 -39.66
C ALA A 18 14.28 -58.80 -39.04
N LYS A 19 15.26 -59.24 -38.22
CA LYS A 19 15.08 -60.35 -37.28
C LYS A 19 13.85 -60.14 -36.39
N PRO A 20 13.10 -61.20 -36.00
CA PRO A 20 11.98 -61.06 -35.07
C PRO A 20 12.49 -60.41 -33.79
N LEU A 21 11.77 -59.39 -33.36
CA LEU A 21 12.09 -58.67 -32.14
C LEU A 21 12.08 -59.64 -30.97
N ASP A 22 13.24 -59.79 -30.34
CA ASP A 22 13.43 -60.58 -29.15
C ASP A 22 12.56 -60.04 -28.02
N ASP A 23 11.92 -60.89 -27.23
CA ASP A 23 11.00 -60.49 -26.12
C ASP A 23 11.69 -59.53 -25.10
N ASP A 24 13.01 -59.60 -25.04
CA ASP A 24 13.82 -58.70 -24.20
C ASP A 24 13.84 -57.26 -24.70
N ASP A 25 13.82 -57.03 -26.01
CA ASP A 25 13.75 -55.70 -26.61
C ASP A 25 12.39 -55.03 -26.34
N LEU A 26 11.32 -55.79 -26.32
CA LEU A 26 9.97 -55.32 -26.01
C LEU A 26 9.85 -54.93 -24.52
N ARG A 27 10.46 -55.74 -23.64
CA ARG A 27 10.52 -55.45 -22.19
C ARG A 27 11.35 -54.19 -21.87
N LEU A 28 12.49 -54.02 -22.57
CA LEU A 28 13.33 -52.83 -22.41
C LEU A 28 12.63 -51.55 -22.91
N ARG A 29 11.92 -51.62 -24.04
CA ARG A 29 11.13 -50.50 -24.56
C ARG A 29 9.96 -50.14 -23.63
N ARG A 30 9.27 -51.13 -23.02
CA ARG A 30 8.23 -50.90 -22.00
C ARG A 30 8.81 -50.26 -20.73
N ARG A 31 9.96 -50.72 -20.25
CA ARG A 31 10.66 -50.14 -19.09
C ARG A 31 11.05 -48.70 -19.35
N ARG A 32 11.65 -48.38 -20.51
CA ARG A 32 12.04 -47.02 -20.90
C ARG A 32 10.83 -46.09 -21.03
N ARG A 33 9.70 -46.57 -21.56
CA ARG A 33 8.45 -45.79 -21.61
C ARG A 33 7.91 -45.51 -20.22
N ARG A 34 7.87 -46.51 -19.34
CA ARG A 34 7.43 -46.33 -17.94
C ARG A 34 8.35 -45.34 -17.18
N CYS A 35 9.67 -45.45 -17.31
CA CYS A 35 10.59 -44.50 -16.72
C CYS A 35 10.36 -43.09 -17.24
N ARG A 36 10.17 -42.87 -18.54
CA ARG A 36 9.86 -41.57 -19.11
C ARG A 36 8.53 -41.02 -18.61
N CYS A 37 7.48 -41.82 -18.52
CA CYS A 37 6.20 -41.41 -17.95
C CYS A 37 6.32 -41.03 -16.46
N ILE A 38 7.05 -41.81 -15.66
CA ILE A 38 7.29 -41.50 -14.25
C ILE A 38 8.09 -40.22 -14.09
N CYS A 39 9.17 -40.04 -14.85
CA CYS A 39 9.94 -38.80 -14.85
C CYS A 39 9.07 -37.58 -15.26
N ALA A 40 8.26 -37.72 -16.30
CA ALA A 40 7.34 -36.66 -16.74
C ALA A 40 6.29 -36.31 -15.67
N LEU A 41 5.73 -37.31 -15.00
CA LEU A 41 4.78 -37.09 -13.90
C LEU A 41 5.43 -36.41 -12.69
N VAL A 42 6.65 -36.84 -12.33
CA VAL A 42 7.39 -36.23 -11.22
C VAL A 42 7.76 -34.77 -11.54
N THR A 43 8.27 -34.50 -12.76
CA THR A 43 8.59 -33.12 -13.16
C THR A 43 7.35 -32.23 -13.21
N LEU A 44 6.23 -32.75 -13.73
CA LEU A 44 4.96 -32.03 -13.74
C LEU A 44 4.47 -31.75 -12.29
N GLY A 45 4.57 -32.73 -11.40
CA GLY A 45 4.23 -32.58 -9.99
C GLY A 45 5.06 -31.50 -9.29
N VAL A 46 6.39 -31.51 -9.52
CA VAL A 46 7.29 -30.49 -8.95
C VAL A 46 6.97 -29.11 -9.50
N LEU A 47 6.73 -28.97 -10.81
CA LEU A 47 6.36 -27.69 -11.41
C LEU A 47 5.04 -27.15 -10.87
N LEU A 48 4.07 -28.03 -10.69
CA LEU A 48 2.76 -27.67 -10.13
C LEU A 48 2.88 -27.22 -8.67
N LEU A 49 3.66 -27.93 -7.87
CA LEU A 49 3.95 -27.57 -6.47
C LEU A 49 4.65 -26.21 -6.39
N LEU A 50 5.64 -25.99 -7.25
CA LEU A 50 6.38 -24.73 -7.34
C LEU A 50 5.46 -23.57 -7.78
N GLY A 51 4.58 -23.83 -8.76
CA GLY A 51 3.58 -22.85 -9.20
C GLY A 51 2.58 -22.48 -8.11
N VAL A 52 2.06 -23.46 -7.37
CA VAL A 52 1.15 -23.23 -6.24
C VAL A 52 1.86 -22.46 -5.12
N THR A 53 3.10 -22.82 -4.80
CA THR A 53 3.89 -22.13 -3.77
C THR A 53 4.14 -20.67 -4.16
N LEU A 54 4.51 -20.40 -5.40
CA LEU A 54 4.69 -19.06 -5.91
C LEU A 54 3.38 -18.27 -5.92
N LEU A 55 2.27 -18.89 -6.31
CA LEU A 55 0.95 -18.26 -6.29
C LEU A 55 0.53 -17.88 -4.86
N VAL A 56 0.70 -18.79 -3.90
CA VAL A 56 0.41 -18.51 -2.48
C VAL A 56 1.29 -17.38 -1.94
N LEU A 57 2.58 -17.41 -2.23
CA LEU A 57 3.50 -16.33 -1.86
C LEU A 57 3.08 -15.00 -2.50
N PHE A 58 2.72 -15.01 -3.78
CA PHE A 58 2.25 -13.82 -4.48
C PHE A 58 0.98 -13.25 -3.83
N LEU A 59 -0.02 -14.06 -3.59
CA LEU A 59 -1.28 -13.65 -2.96
C LEU A 59 -1.10 -13.17 -1.50
N THR A 60 -0.19 -13.76 -0.74
CA THR A 60 0.05 -13.37 0.66
C THR A 60 0.94 -12.14 0.81
N VAL A 61 1.94 -11.97 -0.07
CA VAL A 61 2.88 -10.84 -0.01
C VAL A 61 2.31 -9.59 -0.65
N LEU A 62 1.51 -9.74 -1.74
CA LEU A 62 0.90 -8.62 -2.47
C LEU A 62 -0.46 -8.20 -1.93
N ARG A 63 -0.98 -8.85 -0.89
CA ARG A 63 -2.19 -8.37 -0.23
C ARG A 63 -1.86 -7.07 0.48
N VAL A 64 -2.15 -5.96 -0.19
CA VAL A 64 -2.05 -4.61 0.38
C VAL A 64 -3.04 -4.52 1.54
N ARG A 65 -2.55 -4.06 2.68
CA ARG A 65 -3.36 -3.73 3.85
C ARG A 65 -3.44 -2.22 3.96
N ASP A 66 -4.60 -1.73 4.33
CA ASP A 66 -4.79 -0.31 4.53
C ASP A 66 -3.93 0.19 5.69
N PRO A 67 -3.30 1.36 5.57
CA PRO A 67 -2.57 1.98 6.67
C PRO A 67 -3.55 2.37 7.78
N SER A 68 -3.05 2.82 8.92
CA SER A 68 -3.89 3.45 9.93
C SER A 68 -3.28 4.78 10.37
N THR A 69 -4.10 5.82 10.35
CA THR A 69 -3.72 7.19 10.69
C THR A 69 -4.33 7.58 12.03
N ARG A 70 -3.56 8.33 12.83
CA ARG A 70 -4.02 8.93 14.08
C ARG A 70 -3.48 10.33 14.22
N VAL A 71 -4.35 11.30 14.46
CA VAL A 71 -3.96 12.66 14.80
C VAL A 71 -3.53 12.69 16.26
N LEU A 72 -2.29 13.11 16.52
CA LEU A 72 -1.71 13.13 17.88
C LEU A 72 -1.90 14.48 18.54
N SER A 73 -1.71 15.58 17.80
CA SER A 73 -1.83 16.93 18.33
C SER A 73 -2.12 17.94 17.23
N ALA A 74 -2.76 19.03 17.65
CA ALA A 74 -2.93 20.24 16.85
C ALA A 74 -2.45 21.43 17.68
N ARG A 75 -1.72 22.35 17.09
CA ARG A 75 -1.28 23.58 17.76
C ARG A 75 -1.22 24.76 16.80
N PHE A 76 -1.50 25.94 17.31
CA PHE A 76 -1.30 27.16 16.53
C PHE A 76 0.19 27.46 16.41
N VAL A 77 0.60 27.86 15.20
CA VAL A 77 1.98 28.23 14.88
C VAL A 77 1.96 29.55 14.11
N GLY A 78 2.86 30.46 14.46
CA GLY A 78 2.97 31.74 13.80
C GLY A 78 2.22 32.89 14.50
N PRO A 79 2.07 34.02 13.81
CA PRO A 79 1.46 35.22 14.38
C PRO A 79 -0.06 35.00 14.61
N VAL A 80 -0.57 35.66 15.64
CA VAL A 80 -2.02 35.69 15.90
C VAL A 80 -2.73 36.34 14.70
N PRO A 81 -3.87 35.79 14.24
CA PRO A 81 -4.64 36.38 13.16
C PRO A 81 -4.93 37.87 13.39
N SER A 82 -4.73 38.70 12.37
CA SER A 82 -4.97 40.15 12.40
C SER A 82 -5.78 40.55 11.16
N LEU A 83 -6.30 41.78 11.17
CA LEU A 83 -7.03 42.30 10.00
C LEU A 83 -6.15 42.37 8.73
N ALA A 84 -4.84 42.49 8.88
CA ALA A 84 -3.89 42.52 7.76
C ALA A 84 -3.49 41.11 7.30
N GLN A 85 -3.51 40.11 8.21
CA GLN A 85 -3.20 38.70 7.93
C GLN A 85 -4.25 37.84 8.62
N PRO A 86 -5.41 37.67 7.98
CA PRO A 86 -6.52 36.93 8.59
C PRO A 86 -6.27 35.41 8.66
N ASN A 87 -5.42 34.88 7.80
CA ASN A 87 -5.09 33.46 7.78
C ASN A 87 -4.13 33.11 8.93
N PHE A 88 -4.30 31.91 9.48
CA PHE A 88 -3.41 31.39 10.52
C PHE A 88 -2.97 29.98 10.18
N THR A 89 -1.86 29.55 10.78
CA THR A 89 -1.30 28.22 10.56
C THR A 89 -1.55 27.34 11.79
N VAL A 90 -2.06 26.14 11.54
CA VAL A 90 -2.20 25.09 12.54
C VAL A 90 -1.23 23.97 12.17
N GLN A 91 -0.30 23.66 13.04
CA GLN A 91 0.55 22.49 12.91
C GLN A 91 -0.17 21.28 13.44
N LEU A 92 -0.40 20.31 12.55
CA LEU A 92 -0.93 19.00 12.89
C LEU A 92 0.21 17.99 12.96
N THR A 93 0.16 17.14 13.96
CA THR A 93 1.07 15.99 14.07
C THR A 93 0.24 14.73 14.01
N ALA A 94 0.50 13.89 13.01
CA ALA A 94 -0.19 12.61 12.82
C ALA A 94 0.79 11.45 12.85
N ALA A 95 0.41 10.35 13.49
CA ALA A 95 1.12 9.07 13.40
C ALA A 95 0.44 8.20 12.34
N VAL A 96 1.24 7.65 11.44
CA VAL A 96 0.78 6.74 10.38
C VAL A 96 1.46 5.40 10.56
N HIS A 97 0.67 4.36 10.76
CA HIS A 97 1.15 2.98 10.84
C HIS A 97 1.01 2.26 9.50
N ASN A 98 2.09 1.66 9.03
CA ASN A 98 2.10 0.85 7.82
C ASN A 98 2.10 -0.66 8.16
N PRO A 99 0.96 -1.36 8.06
CA PRO A 99 0.90 -2.80 8.36
C PRO A 99 1.53 -3.67 7.28
N ASN A 100 1.90 -3.08 6.14
CA ASN A 100 2.52 -3.79 5.03
C ASN A 100 4.00 -4.09 5.29
N ARG A 101 4.54 -5.14 4.66
CA ARG A 101 5.95 -5.52 4.81
C ARG A 101 6.93 -4.64 4.03
N VAL A 102 6.40 -3.83 3.12
CA VAL A 102 7.20 -2.98 2.23
C VAL A 102 7.13 -1.53 2.69
N THR A 103 8.24 -0.82 2.54
CA THR A 103 8.33 0.60 2.84
C THR A 103 7.57 1.40 1.80
N PHE A 104 6.74 2.32 2.24
CA PHE A 104 6.07 3.30 1.40
C PHE A 104 6.88 4.60 1.39
N SER A 105 7.34 5.02 0.21
CA SER A 105 8.08 6.27 0.02
C SER A 105 7.23 7.22 -0.81
N TYR A 106 7.02 8.42 -0.31
CA TYR A 106 6.20 9.43 -0.98
C TYR A 106 7.01 10.71 -1.24
N ALA A 107 6.70 11.37 -2.36
CA ALA A 107 7.39 12.58 -2.79
C ALA A 107 6.66 13.83 -2.27
N SER A 108 5.35 13.81 -2.28
CA SER A 108 4.49 14.90 -1.80
C SER A 108 3.08 14.36 -1.58
N GLY A 109 2.30 15.10 -0.84
CA GLY A 109 0.88 14.88 -0.64
C GLY A 109 0.17 16.21 -0.41
N THR A 110 -1.15 16.15 -0.43
CA THR A 110 -2.03 17.26 -0.07
C THR A 110 -2.96 16.83 1.05
N ALA A 111 -3.25 17.73 1.96
CA ALA A 111 -4.27 17.56 2.97
C ALA A 111 -5.20 18.77 2.95
N GLU A 112 -6.49 18.52 3.05
CA GLU A 112 -7.55 19.51 3.06
C GLU A 112 -8.27 19.45 4.41
N LEU A 113 -8.67 20.60 4.93
CA LEU A 113 -9.43 20.72 6.16
C LEU A 113 -10.80 21.31 5.87
N TRP A 114 -11.80 20.64 6.41
CA TRP A 114 -13.20 21.02 6.22
C TRP A 114 -13.88 21.22 7.58
N TYR A 115 -14.74 22.21 7.65
CA TYR A 115 -15.61 22.47 8.78
C TYR A 115 -17.06 22.44 8.31
N ARG A 116 -17.84 21.47 8.79
CA ARG A 116 -19.26 21.29 8.43
C ARG A 116 -19.52 21.34 6.90
N GLY A 117 -18.61 20.71 6.12
CA GLY A 117 -18.72 20.69 4.64
C GLY A 117 -18.20 21.95 3.93
N THR A 118 -17.71 22.94 4.67
CA THR A 118 -17.03 24.11 4.10
C THR A 118 -15.53 23.92 4.15
N HIS A 119 -14.84 24.02 3.01
CA HIS A 119 -13.39 23.97 2.93
C HIS A 119 -12.76 25.16 3.62
N ILE A 120 -11.90 24.93 4.59
CA ILE A 120 -11.32 25.98 5.45
C ILE A 120 -9.80 26.05 5.41
N GLY A 121 -9.13 25.04 4.87
CA GLY A 121 -7.66 25.08 4.83
C GLY A 121 -7.03 23.97 4.02
N ASP A 122 -5.76 24.20 3.69
CA ASP A 122 -4.90 23.32 2.91
C ASP A 122 -3.54 23.15 3.56
N ALA A 123 -2.97 21.98 3.41
CA ALA A 123 -1.58 21.70 3.78
C ALA A 123 -0.88 20.89 2.68
N GLN A 124 0.42 21.10 2.57
CA GLN A 124 1.31 20.24 1.80
C GLN A 124 1.97 19.24 2.75
N VAL A 125 2.05 17.99 2.31
CA VAL A 125 2.77 16.94 3.02
C VAL A 125 4.16 16.84 2.43
N ASP A 126 5.17 17.09 3.25
CA ASP A 126 6.56 16.99 2.83
C ASP A 126 6.96 15.56 2.47
N PRO A 127 7.94 15.38 1.57
CA PRO A 127 8.42 14.06 1.19
C PRO A 127 8.89 13.24 2.39
N GLY A 128 8.51 11.97 2.40
CA GLY A 128 8.86 11.10 3.51
C GLY A 128 8.84 9.61 3.17
N ARG A 129 9.02 8.81 4.22
CA ARG A 129 9.07 7.37 4.10
C ARG A 129 8.46 6.70 5.33
N ILE A 130 7.46 5.87 5.11
CA ILE A 130 6.85 5.06 6.17
C ILE A 130 7.41 3.65 6.08
N PRO A 131 8.18 3.18 7.07
CA PRO A 131 8.79 1.86 7.03
C PRO A 131 7.74 0.75 7.02
N GLY A 132 8.08 -0.38 6.42
CA GLY A 132 7.20 -1.55 6.45
C GLY A 132 7.05 -2.09 7.88
N ARG A 133 5.83 -2.34 8.33
CA ARG A 133 5.47 -2.75 9.69
C ARG A 133 5.96 -1.77 10.76
N GLY A 134 6.00 -0.50 10.42
CA GLY A 134 6.47 0.56 11.29
C GLY A 134 5.55 1.75 11.31
N ASP A 135 5.88 2.66 12.18
CA ASP A 135 5.19 3.92 12.40
C ASP A 135 6.07 5.07 11.93
N GLU A 136 5.44 6.11 11.42
CA GLU A 136 6.09 7.37 11.08
C GLU A 136 5.22 8.53 11.59
N THR A 137 5.88 9.54 12.12
CA THR A 137 5.19 10.75 12.56
C THR A 137 5.34 11.83 11.49
N VAL A 138 4.21 12.24 10.93
CA VAL A 138 4.14 13.28 9.90
C VAL A 138 3.68 14.60 10.54
N GLN A 139 4.40 15.66 10.27
CA GLN A 139 4.00 17.01 10.63
C GLN A 139 3.50 17.74 9.40
N LEU A 140 2.40 18.48 9.57
CA LEU A 140 1.71 19.21 8.51
C LEU A 140 1.42 20.62 9.01
N ASP A 141 1.89 21.60 8.27
CA ASP A 141 1.56 22.99 8.53
C ASP A 141 0.35 23.37 7.66
N MET A 142 -0.82 23.39 8.30
CA MET A 142 -2.09 23.66 7.65
C MET A 142 -2.42 25.14 7.70
N THR A 143 -2.58 25.74 6.54
CA THR A 143 -3.01 27.13 6.43
C THR A 143 -4.52 27.21 6.46
N VAL A 144 -5.08 27.83 7.49
CA VAL A 144 -6.52 28.02 7.67
C VAL A 144 -6.94 29.39 7.19
N LEU A 145 -7.95 29.39 6.30
CA LEU A 145 -8.51 30.58 5.66
C LEU A 145 -9.68 31.10 6.48
N THR A 146 -9.49 32.18 7.22
CA THR A 146 -10.51 32.75 8.10
C THR A 146 -11.76 33.22 7.33
N ALA A 147 -11.58 33.68 6.10
CA ALA A 147 -12.69 34.11 5.23
C ALA A 147 -13.68 32.97 4.91
N SER A 148 -13.24 31.73 4.97
CA SER A 148 -14.10 30.56 4.69
C SER A 148 -15.17 30.34 5.76
N PHE A 149 -14.97 30.81 6.98
CA PHE A 149 -15.95 30.67 8.07
C PHE A 149 -17.15 31.62 8.00
N THR A 150 -17.14 32.59 7.07
CA THR A 150 -18.19 33.63 7.02
C THR A 150 -19.60 33.06 6.85
N LYS A 151 -19.74 31.92 6.17
CA LYS A 151 -21.05 31.26 5.94
C LYS A 151 -21.58 30.56 7.20
N ASP A 152 -20.69 30.05 8.04
CA ASP A 152 -21.02 29.22 9.20
C ASP A 152 -20.62 29.88 10.52
N MET A 153 -20.47 31.23 10.54
CA MET A 153 -19.98 31.98 11.68
C MET A 153 -20.79 31.73 12.95
N THR A 154 -22.11 31.71 12.86
CA THR A 154 -22.96 31.45 14.02
C THR A 154 -22.75 30.05 14.58
N GLN A 155 -22.60 29.06 13.71
CA GLN A 155 -22.33 27.68 14.12
C GLN A 155 -20.94 27.56 14.75
N LEU A 156 -19.96 28.24 14.17
CA LEU A 156 -18.59 28.25 14.70
C LEU A 156 -18.54 28.85 16.12
N ILE A 157 -19.26 29.97 16.37
CA ILE A 157 -19.35 30.58 17.69
C ILE A 157 -19.97 29.59 18.70
N ASN A 158 -21.07 28.96 18.31
CA ASN A 158 -21.76 27.97 19.17
C ASN A 158 -20.85 26.78 19.50
N ASP A 159 -20.09 26.24 18.51
CA ASP A 159 -19.20 25.13 18.70
C ASP A 159 -18.00 25.50 19.60
N ILE A 160 -17.48 26.72 19.44
CA ILE A 160 -16.41 27.28 20.30
C ILE A 160 -16.91 27.47 21.74
N GLU A 161 -18.12 27.97 21.93
CA GLU A 161 -18.74 28.12 23.24
C GLU A 161 -19.02 26.76 23.89
N ALA A 162 -19.40 25.74 23.10
CA ALA A 162 -19.55 24.38 23.54
C ALA A 162 -18.19 23.70 23.85
N GLY A 163 -17.08 24.34 23.51
CA GLY A 163 -15.72 23.83 23.75
C GLY A 163 -15.32 22.68 22.85
N THR A 164 -16.00 22.49 21.69
CA THR A 164 -15.73 21.40 20.76
C THR A 164 -15.84 21.87 19.31
N LEU A 165 -14.86 21.56 18.47
CA LEU A 165 -14.82 21.94 17.07
C LEU A 165 -14.72 20.68 16.22
N PRO A 166 -15.80 20.27 15.52
CA PRO A 166 -15.77 19.15 14.60
C PRO A 166 -15.09 19.55 13.28
N LEU A 167 -14.08 18.79 12.88
CA LEU A 167 -13.29 19.02 11.66
C LEU A 167 -13.19 17.71 10.87
N ASP A 168 -13.24 17.82 9.55
CA ASP A 168 -12.97 16.73 8.63
C ASP A 168 -11.64 17.02 7.91
N ALA A 169 -10.71 16.09 8.01
CA ALA A 169 -9.39 16.21 7.38
C ALA A 169 -9.22 15.11 6.33
N ASN A 170 -9.04 15.51 5.08
CA ASN A 170 -8.87 14.61 3.95
C ASN A 170 -7.44 14.72 3.44
N ALA A 171 -6.70 13.61 3.44
CA ALA A 171 -5.34 13.59 2.94
C ALA A 171 -5.20 12.64 1.75
N ARG A 172 -4.43 13.08 0.75
CA ARG A 172 -4.09 12.29 -0.44
C ARG A 172 -2.59 12.31 -0.65
N ILE A 173 -1.97 11.16 -0.52
CA ILE A 173 -0.52 11.01 -0.59
C ILE A 173 -0.15 10.04 -1.71
N GLN A 174 0.63 10.54 -2.69
CA GLN A 174 1.13 9.73 -3.80
C GLN A 174 2.54 9.23 -3.48
N GLY A 175 2.75 7.93 -3.63
CA GLY A 175 4.02 7.33 -3.31
C GLY A 175 4.34 6.09 -4.13
N ARG A 176 5.41 5.43 -3.74
CA ARG A 176 5.90 4.21 -4.37
C ARG A 176 6.29 3.19 -3.31
N VAL A 177 5.96 1.94 -3.60
CA VAL A 177 6.45 0.80 -2.83
C VAL A 177 7.45 0.02 -3.69
N ALA A 178 8.57 -0.38 -3.10
CA ALA A 178 9.57 -1.22 -3.76
C ALA A 178 9.42 -2.67 -3.28
N ILE A 179 8.99 -3.56 -4.17
CA ILE A 179 8.86 -4.99 -3.89
C ILE A 179 10.17 -5.65 -4.30
N PHE A 180 10.82 -6.35 -3.36
CA PHE A 180 12.15 -6.98 -3.54
C PHE A 180 13.24 -6.05 -4.09
N GLY A 181 13.10 -4.72 -3.90
CA GLY A 181 14.05 -3.73 -4.40
C GLY A 181 14.09 -3.53 -5.92
N VAL A 182 13.35 -4.33 -6.69
CA VAL A 182 13.37 -4.33 -8.16
C VAL A 182 12.09 -3.74 -8.75
N PHE A 183 10.93 -4.15 -8.26
CA PHE A 183 9.65 -3.72 -8.79
C PHE A 183 9.12 -2.51 -8.00
N LYS A 184 8.98 -1.37 -8.67
CA LYS A 184 8.40 -0.16 -8.11
C LYS A 184 6.94 -0.05 -8.53
N LEU A 185 6.02 -0.09 -7.58
CA LEU A 185 4.59 0.14 -7.80
C LEU A 185 4.20 1.51 -7.28
N SER A 186 3.42 2.25 -8.06
CA SER A 186 2.84 3.51 -7.62
C SER A 186 1.60 3.22 -6.80
N VAL A 187 1.48 3.86 -5.65
CA VAL A 187 0.37 3.69 -4.71
C VAL A 187 -0.12 5.07 -4.30
N VAL A 188 -1.43 5.25 -4.24
CA VAL A 188 -2.05 6.45 -3.68
C VAL A 188 -2.74 6.07 -2.38
N ALA A 189 -2.31 6.67 -1.28
CA ALA A 189 -2.94 6.53 0.03
C ALA A 189 -3.92 7.70 0.24
N TYR A 190 -5.08 7.36 0.77
CA TYR A 190 -6.13 8.28 1.17
C TYR A 190 -6.41 8.09 2.65
N SER A 191 -6.62 9.19 3.35
CA SER A 191 -6.99 9.20 4.77
C SER A 191 -8.08 10.24 4.97
N ASP A 192 -9.26 9.79 5.36
CA ASP A 192 -10.43 10.63 5.66
C ASP A 192 -10.69 10.54 7.16
N CYS A 193 -10.35 11.60 7.90
CA CYS A 193 -10.45 11.65 9.35
C CYS A 193 -11.51 12.65 9.81
N HIS A 194 -12.47 12.19 10.60
CA HIS A 194 -13.34 13.05 11.38
C HIS A 194 -12.72 13.26 12.75
N VAL A 195 -12.41 14.49 13.12
CA VAL A 195 -11.68 14.85 14.34
C VAL A 195 -12.46 15.90 15.13
N VAL A 196 -12.73 15.65 16.38
CA VAL A 196 -13.30 16.66 17.29
C VAL A 196 -12.17 17.23 18.15
N VAL A 197 -11.91 18.52 17.97
CA VAL A 197 -10.86 19.25 18.70
C VAL A 197 -11.50 20.01 19.85
N GLY A 198 -10.90 19.90 21.04
CA GLY A 198 -11.28 20.69 22.20
C GLY A 198 -10.78 22.11 22.10
N PHE A 199 -11.62 23.09 22.35
CA PHE A 199 -11.24 24.50 22.37
C PHE A 199 -11.35 25.07 23.79
N PRO A 200 -10.42 25.89 24.26
CA PRO A 200 -9.23 26.47 23.58
C PRO A 200 -7.96 25.59 23.67
N SER A 201 -8.01 24.45 24.36
CA SER A 201 -6.84 23.59 24.66
C SER A 201 -6.21 22.93 23.43
N MET A 202 -6.95 22.84 22.31
CA MET A 202 -6.53 22.18 21.06
C MET A 202 -6.21 20.68 21.25
N ASP A 203 -6.81 20.06 22.29
CA ASP A 203 -6.70 18.62 22.52
C ASP A 203 -7.65 17.82 21.60
N ILE A 204 -7.23 16.64 21.20
CA ILE A 204 -8.05 15.76 20.39
C ILE A 204 -9.02 15.00 21.31
N ARG A 205 -10.30 15.32 21.23
CA ARG A 205 -11.37 14.72 22.04
C ARG A 205 -11.81 13.37 21.50
N SER A 206 -12.02 13.30 20.21
CA SER A 206 -12.33 12.06 19.49
C SER A 206 -11.81 12.12 18.06
N GLN A 207 -11.54 10.96 17.49
CA GLN A 207 -11.16 10.85 16.09
C GLN A 207 -11.62 9.51 15.52
N GLU A 208 -12.05 9.56 14.27
CA GLU A 208 -12.37 8.39 13.47
C GLU A 208 -11.76 8.57 12.09
N CYS A 209 -10.83 7.68 11.71
CA CYS A 209 -10.13 7.76 10.44
C CYS A 209 -10.45 6.53 9.58
N HIS A 210 -10.78 6.79 8.32
CA HIS A 210 -10.97 5.78 7.29
C HIS A 210 -9.83 5.89 6.28
N ASP A 211 -8.90 4.96 6.38
CA ASP A 211 -7.72 4.92 5.54
C ASP A 211 -7.86 3.86 4.46
N HIS A 212 -7.46 4.17 3.23
CA HIS A 212 -7.40 3.19 2.16
C HIS A 212 -6.27 3.47 1.17
N ALA A 213 -5.77 2.43 0.53
CA ALA A 213 -4.71 2.53 -0.45
C ALA A 213 -5.15 1.93 -1.78
N LYS A 214 -4.84 2.65 -2.89
CA LYS A 214 -5.11 2.21 -4.27
C LYS A 214 -3.80 2.07 -5.04
N LEU A 215 -3.71 1.00 -5.83
CA LEU A 215 -2.64 0.70 -6.78
C LEU A 215 -2.95 1.27 -8.15
#